data_6f750b517c4d9eae2959db07a4a7ec59
#
_entry.id   6f750b517c4d9eae2959db07a4a7ec59
#
_cell.length_a   1.000
_cell.length_b   1.000
_cell.length_c   1.000
_cell.angle_alpha   90.00
_cell.angle_beta   90.00
_cell.angle_gamma   90.00
#
_symmetry.space_group_name_H-M   'P 1'
#
loop_
_entity.id
_entity.type
_entity.pdbx_description
1 polymer ?
#
loop_
_entity_poly.entity_id
_entity_poly.type
_entity_poly.pdbx_seq_one_letter_code
_entity_poly.pdbx_strand_id
1 'polypeptide(L)'
;PDLLIADEPTPALDVTIAAQILELIRDLVRERSMGLILISHDLGVIAQNVSRMMVMYGGMVVESGPTRDVFGRRAHPYTQGLFGSRPQLKSPARTASGARARLAAIPGNVPELRNMPAGCPFADRCAVALAACSVELPRPVNLGQDHAARCVLLETAR
;
A
#
# COMPACT_ATOMS: atom_id res chain seq x y z
N PRO A 1 19.84 -9.28 17.81
CA PRO A 1 18.79 -9.94 17.02
C PRO A 1 19.12 -9.88 15.53
N ASP A 2 18.61 -10.85 14.75
CA ASP A 2 18.80 -10.90 13.31
C ASP A 2 17.73 -10.15 12.54
N LEU A 3 16.65 -9.76 13.22
CA LEU A 3 15.48 -9.05 12.65
C LEU A 3 14.98 -8.00 13.62
N LEU A 4 14.75 -6.80 13.09
CA LEU A 4 14.04 -5.72 13.76
C LEU A 4 12.66 -5.53 13.11
N ILE A 5 11.62 -5.50 13.92
CA ILE A 5 10.26 -5.17 13.49
C ILE A 5 9.92 -3.79 14.09
N ALA A 6 9.68 -2.81 13.23
CA ALA A 6 9.29 -1.46 13.60
C ALA A 6 7.85 -1.22 13.13
N ASP A 7 6.92 -1.26 14.07
CA ASP A 7 5.49 -1.05 13.82
C ASP A 7 5.14 0.41 14.15
N GLU A 8 4.83 1.18 13.11
CA GLU A 8 4.51 2.61 13.19
C GLU A 8 5.52 3.38 14.07
N PRO A 9 6.83 3.36 13.77
CA PRO A 9 7.83 3.91 14.69
C PRO A 9 7.79 5.43 14.84
N THR A 10 7.02 6.13 14.02
CA THR A 10 6.97 7.60 13.96
C THR A 10 5.57 8.23 14.09
N PRO A 11 4.57 7.61 14.76
CA PRO A 11 3.24 8.20 14.86
C PRO A 11 3.29 9.45 15.73
N ALA A 12 2.54 10.48 15.31
CA ALA A 12 2.39 11.74 16.04
C ALA A 12 3.68 12.53 16.34
N LEU A 13 4.80 12.19 15.69
CA LEU A 13 6.04 12.97 15.76
C LEU A 13 6.03 14.06 14.68
N ASP A 14 6.72 15.16 14.97
CA ASP A 14 7.03 16.13 13.91
C ASP A 14 7.97 15.52 12.86
N VAL A 15 7.96 16.11 11.65
CA VAL A 15 8.68 15.57 10.49
C VAL A 15 10.18 15.42 10.74
N THR A 16 10.76 16.34 11.52
CA THR A 16 12.20 16.35 11.79
C THR A 16 12.59 15.19 12.72
N ILE A 17 11.87 15.01 13.81
CA ILE A 17 12.09 13.91 14.76
C ILE A 17 11.80 12.56 14.10
N ALA A 18 10.71 12.46 13.30
CA ALA A 18 10.41 11.26 12.54
C ALA A 18 11.57 10.86 11.62
N ALA A 19 12.16 11.81 10.90
CA ALA A 19 13.31 11.57 10.03
C ALA A 19 14.53 11.07 10.82
N GLN A 20 14.82 11.66 11.99
CA GLN A 20 15.94 11.25 12.85
C GLN A 20 15.77 9.82 13.38
N ILE A 21 14.55 9.45 13.80
CA ILE A 21 14.26 8.08 14.26
C ILE A 21 14.43 7.06 13.13
N LEU A 22 13.96 7.37 11.93
CA LEU A 22 14.14 6.48 10.77
C LEU A 22 15.60 6.34 10.36
N GLU A 23 16.39 7.41 10.47
CA GLU A 23 17.84 7.37 10.25
C GLU A 23 18.54 6.48 11.28
N LEU A 24 18.21 6.65 12.57
CA LEU A 24 18.73 5.82 13.65
C LEU A 24 18.41 4.33 13.43
N ILE A 25 17.17 4.00 13.02
CA ILE A 25 16.77 2.62 12.70
C ILE A 25 17.62 2.08 11.56
N ARG A 26 17.82 2.84 10.47
CA ARG A 26 18.64 2.42 9.34
C ARG A 26 20.10 2.17 9.73
N ASP A 27 20.68 3.06 10.54
CA ASP A 27 22.06 2.92 11.00
C ASP A 27 22.23 1.69 11.87
N LEU A 28 21.31 1.47 12.81
CA LEU A 28 21.32 0.28 13.68
C LEU A 28 21.20 -1.02 12.87
N VAL A 29 20.28 -1.07 11.90
CA VAL A 29 20.10 -2.22 11.02
C VAL A 29 21.36 -2.51 10.22
N ARG A 30 22.00 -1.48 9.68
CA ARG A 30 23.24 -1.60 8.91
C ARG A 30 24.41 -2.05 9.79
N GLU A 31 24.62 -1.42 10.96
CA GLU A 31 25.72 -1.74 11.88
C GLU A 31 25.63 -3.17 12.41
N ARG A 32 24.41 -3.65 12.66
CA ARG A 32 24.16 -5.00 13.18
C ARG A 32 23.88 -6.05 12.12
N SER A 33 23.89 -5.66 10.82
CA SER A 33 23.55 -6.55 9.71
C SER A 33 22.21 -7.28 9.87
N MET A 34 21.20 -6.57 10.43
CA MET A 34 19.87 -7.13 10.69
C MET A 34 18.94 -7.00 9.48
N GLY A 35 17.93 -7.86 9.41
CA GLY A 35 16.74 -7.61 8.58
C GLY A 35 15.86 -6.53 9.22
N LEU A 36 15.10 -5.78 8.39
CA LEU A 36 14.11 -4.81 8.84
C LEU A 36 12.74 -5.11 8.26
N ILE A 37 11.73 -5.20 9.12
CA ILE A 37 10.32 -5.09 8.74
C ILE A 37 9.82 -3.75 9.27
N LEU A 38 9.51 -2.83 8.35
CA LEU A 38 8.97 -1.51 8.67
C LEU A 38 7.49 -1.48 8.31
N ILE A 39 6.62 -1.29 9.30
CA ILE A 39 5.17 -1.13 9.10
C ILE A 39 4.86 0.35 9.21
N SER A 40 4.19 0.90 8.19
CA SER A 40 3.77 2.31 8.18
C SER A 40 2.61 2.52 7.21
N HIS A 41 1.74 3.47 7.54
CA HIS A 41 0.72 4.00 6.64
C HIS A 41 1.24 5.14 5.76
N ASP A 42 2.45 5.66 6.02
CA ASP A 42 3.07 6.70 5.20
C ASP A 42 3.87 6.11 4.06
N LEU A 43 3.32 6.22 2.84
CA LEU A 43 3.99 5.77 1.62
C LEU A 43 5.31 6.51 1.36
N GLY A 44 5.49 7.72 1.87
CA GLY A 44 6.74 8.47 1.76
C GLY A 44 7.85 7.84 2.59
N VAL A 45 7.51 7.41 3.80
CA VAL A 45 8.40 6.65 4.69
C VAL A 45 8.81 5.33 4.04
N ILE A 46 7.83 4.57 3.52
CA ILE A 46 8.11 3.30 2.82
C ILE A 46 9.03 3.53 1.60
N ALA A 47 8.74 4.53 0.76
CA ALA A 47 9.51 4.80 -0.45
C ALA A 47 11.00 5.05 -0.19
N GLN A 48 11.32 5.66 0.95
CA GLN A 48 12.68 6.10 1.28
C GLN A 48 13.48 5.07 2.09
N ASN A 49 12.81 4.14 2.77
CA ASN A 49 13.45 3.33 3.78
C ASN A 49 13.52 1.83 3.46
N VAL A 50 12.75 1.33 2.48
CA VAL A 50 12.73 -0.10 2.18
C VAL A 50 12.84 -0.38 0.68
N SER A 51 13.56 -1.45 0.32
CA SER A 51 13.75 -1.89 -1.06
C SER A 51 12.59 -2.72 -1.59
N ARG A 52 11.85 -3.38 -0.71
CA ARG A 52 10.67 -4.21 -1.02
C ARG A 52 9.51 -3.81 -0.13
N MET A 53 8.30 -3.94 -0.63
CA MET A 53 7.10 -3.65 0.13
C MET A 53 5.99 -4.66 -0.13
N MET A 54 5.08 -4.74 0.84
CA MET A 54 3.81 -5.45 0.73
C MET A 54 2.68 -4.48 1.07
N VAL A 55 1.68 -4.43 0.22
CA VAL A 55 0.44 -3.69 0.47
C VAL A 55 -0.56 -4.69 1.05
N MET A 56 -1.08 -4.40 2.23
CA MET A 56 -2.02 -5.26 2.93
C MET A 56 -3.41 -4.63 3.01
N TYR A 57 -4.43 -5.44 2.86
CA TYR A 57 -5.82 -5.05 3.05
C TYR A 57 -6.61 -6.20 3.70
N GLY A 58 -7.33 -5.91 4.79
CA GLY A 58 -8.11 -6.92 5.50
C GLY A 58 -7.29 -8.13 5.96
N GLY A 59 -6.04 -7.95 6.40
CA GLY A 59 -5.14 -9.03 6.81
C GLY A 59 -4.46 -9.79 5.66
N MET A 60 -4.77 -9.44 4.40
CA MET A 60 -4.23 -10.12 3.21
C MET A 60 -3.21 -9.24 2.47
N VAL A 61 -2.13 -9.85 1.97
CA VAL A 61 -1.22 -9.18 1.03
C VAL A 61 -1.90 -9.13 -0.34
N VAL A 62 -2.24 -7.93 -0.79
CA VAL A 62 -2.91 -7.70 -2.09
C VAL A 62 -1.93 -7.36 -3.21
N GLU A 63 -0.79 -6.77 -2.88
CA GLU A 63 0.28 -6.49 -3.84
C GLU A 63 1.64 -6.53 -3.11
N SER A 64 2.68 -7.04 -3.75
CA SER A 64 4.03 -7.10 -3.19
C SER A 64 5.08 -7.04 -4.29
N GLY A 65 6.24 -6.48 -3.96
CA GLY A 65 7.35 -6.41 -4.91
C GLY A 65 8.44 -5.44 -4.51
N PRO A 66 9.42 -5.20 -5.39
CA PRO A 66 10.34 -4.09 -5.24
C PRO A 66 9.57 -2.78 -5.09
N THR A 67 9.94 -1.96 -4.13
CA THR A 67 9.22 -0.71 -3.80
C THR A 67 9.04 0.16 -5.05
N ARG A 68 10.08 0.29 -5.87
CA ARG A 68 10.05 1.02 -7.13
C ARG A 68 8.95 0.52 -8.08
N ASP A 69 8.79 -0.79 -8.20
CA ASP A 69 7.89 -1.41 -9.16
C ASP A 69 6.43 -1.30 -8.69
N VAL A 70 6.17 -1.50 -7.39
CA VAL A 70 4.85 -1.28 -6.79
C VAL A 70 4.43 0.20 -6.93
N PHE A 71 5.34 1.15 -6.67
CA PHE A 71 5.08 2.59 -6.85
C PHE A 71 4.82 2.97 -8.31
N GLY A 72 5.54 2.35 -9.24
CA GLY A 72 5.41 2.61 -10.68
C GLY A 72 4.13 2.03 -11.28
N ARG A 73 3.82 0.78 -10.96
CA ARG A 73 2.73 0.03 -11.60
C ARG A 73 1.40 0.11 -10.88
N ARG A 74 1.40 0.03 -9.52
CA ARG A 74 0.18 0.05 -8.69
C ARG A 74 -0.87 -0.90 -9.26
N ALA A 75 -0.53 -2.18 -9.32
CA ALA A 75 -1.29 -3.16 -10.07
C ALA A 75 -2.65 -3.49 -9.44
N HIS A 76 -2.73 -3.48 -8.10
CA HIS A 76 -3.98 -3.73 -7.40
C HIS A 76 -4.81 -2.44 -7.25
N PRO A 77 -6.15 -2.46 -7.47
CA PRO A 77 -7.01 -1.28 -7.33
C PRO A 77 -6.95 -0.59 -5.96
N TYR A 78 -6.75 -1.35 -4.88
CA TYR A 78 -6.53 -0.76 -3.56
C TYR A 78 -5.24 0.05 -3.49
N THR A 79 -4.14 -0.47 -4.05
CA THR A 79 -2.87 0.26 -4.16
C THR A 79 -3.06 1.56 -4.93
N GLN A 80 -3.77 1.51 -6.06
CA GLN A 80 -4.11 2.72 -6.83
C GLN A 80 -4.88 3.74 -5.99
N GLY A 81 -5.88 3.28 -5.24
CA GLY A 81 -6.67 4.11 -4.32
C GLY A 81 -5.84 4.76 -3.22
N LEU A 82 -4.92 4.00 -2.59
CA LEU A 82 -4.01 4.54 -1.57
C LEU A 82 -3.15 5.69 -2.12
N PHE A 83 -2.58 5.49 -3.31
CA PHE A 83 -1.78 6.52 -3.96
C PHE A 83 -2.61 7.72 -4.44
N GLY A 84 -3.85 7.48 -4.89
CA GLY A 84 -4.79 8.53 -5.31
C GLY A 84 -5.30 9.39 -4.16
N SER A 85 -5.32 8.85 -2.93
CA SER A 85 -5.78 9.56 -1.74
C SER A 85 -4.73 10.52 -1.15
N ARG A 86 -3.49 10.54 -1.67
CA ARG A 86 -2.43 11.44 -1.19
C ARG A 86 -2.65 12.86 -1.70
N PRO A 87 -2.49 13.88 -0.84
CA PRO A 87 -2.45 15.26 -1.28
C PRO A 87 -1.27 15.46 -2.25
N GLN A 88 -1.56 15.88 -3.48
CA GLN A 88 -0.50 16.28 -4.41
C GLN A 88 -0.16 17.75 -4.15
N LEU A 89 1.08 18.04 -3.78
CA LEU A 89 1.59 19.41 -3.57
C LEU A 89 1.61 20.25 -4.87
N LYS A 90 1.54 19.59 -6.03
CA LYS A 90 1.52 20.25 -7.33
C LYS A 90 0.08 20.35 -7.84
N SER A 91 -0.44 21.54 -7.74
CA SER A 91 -1.72 22.05 -8.27
C SER A 91 -2.98 21.59 -7.50
N PRO A 92 -3.68 22.51 -6.84
CA PRO A 92 -5.09 22.30 -6.61
C PRO A 92 -5.77 22.31 -7.99
N ALA A 93 -6.12 21.15 -8.53
CA ALA A 93 -7.01 21.09 -9.67
C ALA A 93 -8.28 21.81 -9.26
N ARG A 94 -8.47 23.06 -9.76
CA ARG A 94 -9.74 23.75 -9.62
C ARG A 94 -10.69 23.08 -10.59
N THR A 95 -11.84 22.67 -10.11
CA THR A 95 -12.96 22.30 -10.98
C THR A 95 -13.34 23.49 -11.85
N ALA A 96 -14.01 23.26 -12.97
CA ALA A 96 -14.53 24.33 -13.84
C ALA A 96 -15.38 25.37 -13.07
N SER A 97 -15.91 25.03 -11.88
CA SER A 97 -16.64 25.92 -10.98
C SER A 97 -15.76 26.67 -9.96
N GLY A 98 -14.43 26.53 -10.02
CA GLY A 98 -13.50 27.19 -9.09
C GLY A 98 -13.37 26.55 -7.72
N ALA A 99 -14.10 25.47 -7.43
CA ALA A 99 -14.02 24.74 -6.18
C ALA A 99 -12.73 23.88 -6.11
N ARG A 100 -12.18 23.68 -4.90
CA ARG A 100 -11.07 22.74 -4.70
C ARG A 100 -11.54 21.31 -5.01
N ALA A 101 -10.80 20.60 -5.88
CA ALA A 101 -11.05 19.20 -6.10
C ALA A 101 -10.93 18.44 -4.75
N ARG A 102 -11.93 17.64 -4.41
CA ARG A 102 -11.86 16.76 -3.24
C ARG A 102 -10.81 15.69 -3.50
N LEU A 103 -10.01 15.35 -2.47
CA LEU A 103 -9.13 14.20 -2.53
C LEU A 103 -9.97 12.95 -2.83
N ALA A 104 -9.44 12.09 -3.69
CA ALA A 104 -10.06 10.81 -3.98
C ALA A 104 -9.97 9.94 -2.71
N ALA A 105 -11.07 9.80 -1.99
CA ALA A 105 -11.16 8.88 -0.86
C ALA A 105 -11.66 7.52 -1.34
N ILE A 106 -11.13 6.44 -0.78
CA ILE A 106 -11.66 5.09 -1.00
C ILE A 106 -12.96 4.97 -0.21
N PRO A 107 -14.14 4.82 -0.86
CA PRO A 107 -15.42 4.78 -0.16
C PRO A 107 -15.59 3.49 0.66
N GLY A 108 -16.55 3.49 1.60
CA GLY A 108 -16.92 2.33 2.40
C GLY A 108 -15.93 2.01 3.52
N ASN A 109 -16.22 0.92 4.26
CA ASN A 109 -15.45 0.47 5.42
C ASN A 109 -14.64 -0.79 5.10
N VAL A 110 -13.56 -1.01 5.85
CA VAL A 110 -12.81 -2.27 5.82
C VAL A 110 -13.70 -3.37 6.40
N PRO A 111 -13.79 -4.56 5.78
CA PRO A 111 -14.56 -5.66 6.34
C PRO A 111 -13.99 -6.08 7.71
N GLU A 112 -14.86 -6.49 8.60
CA GLU A 112 -14.46 -7.02 9.90
C GLU A 112 -13.70 -8.34 9.72
N LEU A 113 -12.61 -8.53 10.45
CA LEU A 113 -11.80 -9.76 10.37
C LEU A 113 -12.59 -11.03 10.69
N ARG A 114 -13.70 -10.92 11.46
CA ARG A 114 -14.60 -12.05 11.77
C ARG A 114 -15.53 -12.42 10.62
N ASN A 115 -15.75 -11.48 9.70
CA ASN A 115 -16.70 -11.60 8.59
C ASN A 115 -16.00 -11.31 7.25
N MET A 116 -14.83 -11.91 7.06
CA MET A 116 -14.09 -11.74 5.81
C MET A 116 -14.85 -12.41 4.65
N PRO A 117 -14.99 -11.74 3.49
CA PRO A 117 -15.61 -12.34 2.32
C PRO A 117 -14.78 -13.52 1.80
N ALA A 118 -15.44 -14.49 1.17
CA ALA A 118 -14.77 -15.63 0.52
C ALA A 118 -13.85 -15.19 -0.64
N GLY A 119 -14.20 -14.10 -1.29
CA GLY A 119 -13.46 -13.54 -2.41
C GLY A 119 -12.45 -12.46 -2.03
N CYS A 120 -12.23 -11.53 -2.94
CA CYS A 120 -11.34 -10.39 -2.70
C CYS A 120 -11.87 -9.51 -1.57
N PRO A 121 -11.11 -9.28 -0.49
CA PRO A 121 -11.58 -8.47 0.64
C PRO A 121 -11.85 -7.00 0.28
N PHE A 122 -11.32 -6.54 -0.85
CA PHE A 122 -11.53 -5.18 -1.35
C PHE A 122 -12.71 -5.06 -2.33
N ALA A 123 -13.38 -6.16 -2.70
CA ALA A 123 -14.42 -6.18 -3.75
C ALA A 123 -15.51 -5.12 -3.53
N ASP A 124 -16.07 -5.00 -2.33
CA ASP A 124 -17.16 -4.06 -2.01
C ASP A 124 -16.78 -2.58 -2.13
N ARG A 125 -15.47 -2.28 -2.13
CA ARG A 125 -14.92 -0.92 -2.22
C ARG A 125 -14.21 -0.66 -3.54
N CYS A 126 -14.14 -1.67 -4.40
CA CYS A 126 -13.41 -1.62 -5.66
C CYS A 126 -14.29 -1.03 -6.75
N ALA A 127 -13.90 0.10 -7.32
CA ALA A 127 -14.64 0.75 -8.41
C ALA A 127 -14.70 -0.07 -9.70
N VAL A 128 -13.85 -1.10 -9.82
CA VAL A 128 -13.74 -1.99 -10.99
C VAL A 128 -14.00 -3.46 -10.62
N ALA A 129 -14.79 -3.68 -9.56
CA ALA A 129 -15.13 -5.03 -9.12
C ALA A 129 -15.95 -5.78 -10.19
N LEU A 130 -15.64 -7.06 -10.35
CA LEU A 130 -16.38 -8.01 -11.19
C LEU A 130 -17.09 -9.02 -10.29
N ALA A 131 -18.12 -9.70 -10.79
CA ALA A 131 -18.81 -10.75 -10.06
C ALA A 131 -17.84 -11.85 -9.54
N ALA A 132 -16.83 -12.20 -10.32
CA ALA A 132 -15.80 -13.15 -9.93
C ALA A 132 -15.00 -12.74 -8.68
N CYS A 133 -14.90 -11.43 -8.39
CA CYS A 133 -14.18 -10.94 -7.21
C CYS A 133 -14.83 -11.36 -5.88
N SER A 134 -16.13 -11.70 -5.88
CA SER A 134 -16.85 -12.11 -4.67
C SER A 134 -16.87 -13.63 -4.47
N VAL A 135 -16.44 -14.41 -5.47
CA VAL A 135 -16.56 -15.88 -5.45
C VAL A 135 -15.42 -16.54 -4.70
N GLU A 136 -14.18 -16.22 -5.09
CA GLU A 136 -12.98 -16.77 -4.46
C GLU A 136 -11.87 -15.73 -4.39
N LEU A 137 -10.93 -15.95 -3.48
CA LEU A 137 -9.76 -15.08 -3.33
C LEU A 137 -8.85 -15.20 -4.58
N PRO A 138 -8.58 -14.10 -5.32
CA PRO A 138 -7.71 -14.15 -6.49
C PRO A 138 -6.31 -14.64 -6.13
N ARG A 139 -5.74 -15.47 -7.00
CA ARG A 139 -4.36 -15.93 -6.83
C ARG A 139 -3.37 -14.79 -7.11
N PRO A 140 -2.16 -14.82 -6.51
CA PRO A 140 -1.14 -13.84 -6.86
C PRO A 140 -0.70 -14.05 -8.32
N VAL A 141 -0.87 -13.02 -9.14
CA VAL A 141 -0.38 -12.98 -10.52
C VAL A 141 1.01 -12.39 -10.51
N ASN A 142 1.99 -13.12 -11.03
CA ASN A 142 3.35 -12.63 -11.20
C ASN A 142 3.40 -11.62 -12.35
N LEU A 143 3.91 -10.43 -12.07
CA LEU A 143 4.01 -9.29 -12.99
C LEU A 143 5.45 -9.06 -13.47
N GLY A 144 6.37 -9.96 -13.10
CA GLY A 144 7.81 -9.88 -13.38
C GLY A 144 8.61 -9.28 -12.21
N GLN A 145 9.92 -9.52 -12.18
CA GLN A 145 10.86 -8.94 -11.20
C GLN A 145 10.41 -9.08 -9.73
N ASP A 146 9.88 -10.23 -9.34
CA ASP A 146 9.33 -10.48 -7.99
C ASP A 146 8.19 -9.54 -7.59
N HIS A 147 7.51 -8.92 -8.55
CA HIS A 147 6.30 -8.12 -8.35
C HIS A 147 5.07 -9.01 -8.57
N ALA A 148 4.18 -9.06 -7.61
CA ALA A 148 2.93 -9.83 -7.70
C ALA A 148 1.75 -9.05 -7.11
N ALA A 149 0.54 -9.29 -7.67
CA ALA A 149 -0.69 -8.72 -7.15
C ALA A 149 -1.86 -9.71 -7.26
N ARG A 150 -2.80 -9.66 -6.31
CA ARG A 150 -4.00 -10.49 -6.26
C ARG A 150 -5.19 -9.75 -6.84
N CYS A 151 -5.42 -9.87 -8.14
CA CYS A 151 -6.57 -9.21 -8.78
C CYS A 151 -7.05 -10.02 -9.97
N VAL A 152 -8.36 -10.29 -10.04
CA VAL A 152 -9.01 -11.00 -11.17
C VAL A 152 -8.71 -10.32 -12.50
N LEU A 153 -8.65 -9.00 -12.55
CA LEU A 153 -8.36 -8.26 -13.79
C LEU A 153 -6.96 -8.55 -14.35
N LEU A 154 -6.02 -8.97 -13.51
CA LEU A 154 -4.67 -9.33 -13.94
C LEU A 154 -4.59 -10.78 -14.44
N GLU A 155 -5.51 -11.65 -14.04
CA GLU A 155 -5.61 -13.03 -14.52
C GLU A 155 -6.13 -13.08 -15.97
N THR A 156 -7.05 -12.17 -16.31
CA THR A 156 -7.69 -12.09 -17.64
C THR A 156 -6.87 -11.32 -18.68
N ALA A 157 -5.82 -10.63 -18.29
CA ALA A 157 -4.96 -9.83 -19.16
C ALA A 157 -3.75 -10.60 -19.75
N ARG A 158 -3.75 -11.95 -19.64
CA ARG A 158 -2.71 -12.84 -20.20
C ARG A 158 -3.12 -13.41 -21.54
#